data_373e9d904d721fab0835ae76ec122aaa
#
_entry.id   373e9d904d721fab0835ae76ec122aaa
#
_cell.length_a   1.000
_cell.length_b   1.000
_cell.length_c   1.000
_cell.angle_alpha   90.00
_cell.angle_beta   90.00
_cell.angle_gamma   90.00
#
_symmetry.space_group_name_H-M   'P 1'
#
loop_
_entity.id
_entity.type
_entity.pdbx_description
1 polymer ?
#
loop_
_entity_poly.entity_id
_entity_poly.type
_entity_poly.pdbx_seq_one_letter_code
_entity_poly.pdbx_strand_id
1 'polypeptide(L)'
;MLFGVSMGAATAMMTSGLNLPKQVKAIIEDCGYTDVKDEIEHEAKVLYHMPAFPRFPLVEILSGINRIKVGYYLKDGSSVNQLHRNHRPMLFIHGGRDKFVPTRMVYTNYEATKGKKELWIAKKAPHAASYANYPQAYTKHVRNFLNKYVH
;
A
#
# COMPACT_ATOMS: atom_id res chain seq x y z
N MET A 1 -9.12 13.60 -5.69
CA MET A 1 -8.79 12.27 -5.17
C MET A 1 -7.28 12.10 -5.05
N LEU A 2 -6.82 11.19 -4.18
CA LEU A 2 -5.43 10.68 -4.22
C LEU A 2 -5.43 9.35 -4.96
N PHE A 3 -4.41 9.13 -5.76
CA PHE A 3 -4.20 7.86 -6.47
C PHE A 3 -2.71 7.53 -6.46
N GLY A 4 -2.38 6.30 -6.13
CA GLY A 4 -1.00 5.85 -6.11
C GLY A 4 -0.85 4.38 -6.50
N VAL A 5 0.33 4.06 -7.04
CA VAL A 5 0.73 2.70 -7.44
C VAL A 5 2.01 2.35 -6.68
N SER A 6 2.12 1.14 -6.13
CA SER A 6 3.29 0.63 -5.41
C SER A 6 3.69 1.56 -4.25
N MET A 7 4.88 2.12 -4.25
CA MET A 7 5.32 3.10 -3.26
C MET A 7 4.39 4.33 -3.19
N GLY A 8 3.83 4.77 -4.34
CA GLY A 8 2.81 5.83 -4.38
C GLY A 8 1.51 5.42 -3.70
N ALA A 9 1.11 4.15 -3.79
CA ALA A 9 -0.05 3.60 -3.08
C ALA A 9 0.18 3.60 -1.56
N ALA A 10 1.35 3.15 -1.11
CA ALA A 10 1.73 3.22 0.30
C ALA A 10 1.74 4.68 0.81
N THR A 11 2.28 5.60 0.02
CA THR A 11 2.25 7.05 0.34
C THR A 11 0.83 7.57 0.45
N ALA A 12 -0.08 7.21 -0.47
CA ALA A 12 -1.49 7.60 -0.42
C ALA A 12 -2.18 7.04 0.83
N MET A 13 -1.91 5.77 1.19
CA MET A 13 -2.42 5.16 2.42
C MET A 13 -1.87 5.83 3.67
N MET A 14 -0.55 6.07 3.75
CA MET A 14 0.08 6.76 4.88
C MET A 14 -0.43 8.19 5.03
N THR A 15 -0.76 8.86 3.93
CA THR A 15 -1.34 10.21 3.94
C THR A 15 -2.81 10.20 4.36
N SER A 16 -3.53 9.09 4.17
CA SER A 16 -4.98 9.00 4.39
C SER A 16 -5.43 9.27 5.82
N GLY A 17 -4.58 8.97 6.79
CA GLY A 17 -4.86 9.20 8.23
C GLY A 17 -4.53 10.61 8.72
N LEU A 18 -4.00 11.47 7.85
CA LEU A 18 -3.69 12.86 8.18
C LEU A 18 -4.92 13.75 7.98
N ASN A 19 -4.82 15.01 8.46
CA ASN A 19 -5.86 16.00 8.25
C ASN A 19 -5.82 16.52 6.80
N LEU A 20 -6.42 15.76 5.89
CA LEU A 20 -6.46 16.08 4.46
C LEU A 20 -7.50 17.15 4.14
N PRO A 21 -7.23 18.02 3.15
CA PRO A 21 -8.20 18.98 2.65
C PRO A 21 -9.52 18.32 2.24
N LYS A 22 -10.64 19.03 2.39
CA LYS A 22 -11.99 18.54 2.04
C LYS A 22 -12.15 18.19 0.56
N GLN A 23 -11.31 18.74 -0.32
CA GLN A 23 -11.26 18.45 -1.76
C GLN A 23 -10.79 17.02 -2.06
N VAL A 24 -10.08 16.37 -1.12
CA VAL A 24 -9.71 14.96 -1.25
C VAL A 24 -10.93 14.12 -0.86
N LYS A 25 -11.76 13.76 -1.83
CA LYS A 25 -13.02 13.03 -1.62
C LYS A 25 -12.83 11.51 -1.50
N ALA A 26 -11.84 10.96 -2.19
CA ALA A 26 -11.60 9.52 -2.25
C ALA A 26 -10.12 9.21 -2.46
N ILE A 27 -9.72 7.98 -2.15
CA ILE A 27 -8.35 7.48 -2.30
C ILE A 27 -8.41 6.16 -3.09
N ILE A 28 -7.46 5.97 -4.00
CA ILE A 28 -7.27 4.73 -4.73
C ILE A 28 -5.81 4.30 -4.54
N GLU A 29 -5.61 3.09 -4.11
CA GLU A 29 -4.30 2.47 -3.99
C GLU A 29 -4.21 1.23 -4.90
N ASP A 30 -3.09 1.03 -5.56
CA ASP A 30 -2.80 -0.17 -6.36
C ASP A 30 -1.45 -0.75 -5.92
N CYS A 31 -1.46 -1.95 -5.38
CA CYS A 31 -0.32 -2.74 -4.90
C CYS A 31 0.59 -2.04 -3.87
N GLY A 32 0.00 -1.34 -2.89
CA GLY A 32 0.74 -0.77 -1.78
C GLY A 32 1.02 -1.74 -0.64
N TYR A 33 2.11 -1.53 0.09
CA TYR A 33 2.55 -2.36 1.22
C TYR A 33 1.99 -1.89 2.57
N THR A 34 2.05 -2.78 3.57
CA THR A 34 1.57 -2.53 4.95
C THR A 34 2.44 -1.54 5.72
N ASP A 35 3.75 -1.72 5.66
CA ASP A 35 4.74 -0.79 6.21
C ASP A 35 6.11 -0.96 5.53
N VAL A 36 6.96 0.06 5.68
CA VAL A 36 8.27 0.13 5.03
C VAL A 36 9.21 -0.97 5.52
N LYS A 37 9.15 -1.30 6.82
CA LYS A 37 10.04 -2.30 7.40
C LYS A 37 9.73 -3.70 6.87
N ASP A 38 8.43 -4.08 6.89
CA ASP A 38 7.99 -5.39 6.40
C ASP A 38 8.30 -5.58 4.91
N GLU A 39 8.17 -4.50 4.12
CA GLU A 39 8.51 -4.53 2.70
C GLU A 39 10.02 -4.74 2.49
N ILE A 40 10.87 -4.01 3.20
CA ILE A 40 12.33 -4.17 3.11
C ILE A 40 12.74 -5.59 3.56
N GLU A 41 12.15 -6.12 4.62
CA GLU A 41 12.43 -7.49 5.08
C GLU A 41 11.98 -8.54 4.06
N HIS A 42 10.82 -8.33 3.42
CA HIS A 42 10.33 -9.20 2.36
C HIS A 42 11.26 -9.19 1.15
N GLU A 43 11.63 -8.02 0.67
CA GLU A 43 12.52 -7.83 -0.46
C GLU A 43 13.92 -8.44 -0.19
N ALA A 44 14.47 -8.20 0.99
CA ALA A 44 15.75 -8.80 1.39
C ALA A 44 15.70 -10.33 1.36
N LYS A 45 14.57 -10.93 1.74
CA LYS A 45 14.37 -12.38 1.68
C LYS A 45 14.20 -12.88 0.24
N VAL A 46 13.37 -12.22 -0.57
CA VAL A 46 12.93 -12.72 -1.87
C VAL A 46 13.91 -12.39 -2.98
N LEU A 47 14.42 -11.16 -3.06
CA LEU A 47 15.33 -10.73 -4.11
C LEU A 47 16.79 -11.13 -3.83
N TYR A 48 17.22 -10.98 -2.57
CA TYR A 48 18.60 -11.24 -2.19
C TYR A 48 18.78 -12.60 -1.53
N HIS A 49 17.72 -13.42 -1.41
CA HIS A 49 17.74 -14.73 -0.77
C HIS A 49 18.39 -14.71 0.62
N MET A 50 18.28 -13.56 1.30
CA MET A 50 18.95 -13.33 2.58
C MET A 50 18.28 -14.15 3.69
N PRO A 51 19.01 -15.02 4.40
CA PRO A 51 18.47 -15.77 5.53
C PRO A 51 18.07 -14.82 6.68
N ALA A 52 17.36 -15.35 7.68
CA ALA A 52 16.92 -14.55 8.83
C ALA A 52 18.08 -13.85 9.55
N PHE A 53 19.22 -14.52 9.66
CA PHE A 53 20.50 -13.91 10.07
C PHE A 53 21.42 -13.88 8.84
N PRO A 54 22.05 -12.74 8.47
CA PRO A 54 22.11 -11.45 9.19
C PRO A 54 20.97 -10.44 8.85
N ARG A 55 19.89 -10.84 8.14
CA ARG A 55 18.82 -9.92 7.71
C ARG A 55 18.25 -9.10 8.87
N PHE A 56 17.85 -9.77 9.95
CA PHE A 56 17.23 -9.10 11.09
C PHE A 56 18.13 -7.99 11.65
N PRO A 57 19.41 -8.22 12.06
CA PRO A 57 20.22 -7.14 12.61
C PRO A 57 20.51 -6.05 11.57
N LEU A 58 20.65 -6.38 10.28
CA LEU A 58 20.92 -5.38 9.24
C LEU A 58 19.74 -4.42 9.04
N VAL A 59 18.50 -4.90 9.01
CA VAL A 59 17.31 -4.05 8.86
C VAL A 59 17.14 -3.15 10.09
N GLU A 60 17.41 -3.64 11.30
CA GLU A 60 17.36 -2.81 12.51
C GLU A 60 18.47 -1.73 12.53
N ILE A 61 19.68 -2.07 12.11
CA ILE A 61 20.78 -1.10 11.97
C ILE A 61 20.41 -0.04 10.95
N LEU A 62 19.89 -0.45 9.77
CA LEU A 62 19.41 0.47 8.74
C LEU A 62 18.33 1.40 9.28
N SER A 63 17.38 0.86 10.04
CA SER A 63 16.31 1.63 10.69
C SER A 63 16.86 2.66 11.68
N GLY A 64 17.90 2.28 12.46
CA GLY A 64 18.59 3.18 13.37
C GLY A 64 19.35 4.31 12.64
N ILE A 65 20.05 3.97 11.55
CA ILE A 65 20.74 4.97 10.70
C ILE A 65 19.71 5.93 10.08
N ASN A 66 18.58 5.42 9.58
CA ASN A 66 17.51 6.24 9.05
C ASN A 66 16.97 7.22 10.09
N ARG A 67 16.77 6.76 11.33
CA ARG A 67 16.35 7.62 12.45
C ARG A 67 17.31 8.78 12.68
N ILE A 68 18.62 8.51 12.64
CA ILE A 68 19.65 9.54 12.85
C ILE A 68 19.69 10.53 11.67
N LYS A 69 19.62 10.04 10.43
CA LYS A 69 19.78 10.88 9.23
C LYS A 69 18.52 11.59 8.78
N VAL A 70 17.37 10.94 8.93
CA VAL A 70 16.08 11.39 8.35
C VAL A 70 15.05 11.72 9.43
N GLY A 71 15.25 11.27 10.67
CA GLY A 71 14.42 11.66 11.80
C GLY A 71 13.33 10.67 12.19
N TYR A 72 13.17 9.52 11.48
CA TYR A 72 12.18 8.48 11.81
C TYR A 72 12.73 7.07 11.59
N TYR A 73 12.16 6.10 12.30
CA TYR A 73 12.45 4.67 12.09
C TYR A 73 11.68 4.14 10.88
N LEU A 74 12.19 3.08 10.23
CA LEU A 74 11.49 2.43 9.10
C LEU A 74 10.08 1.95 9.49
N LYS A 75 9.89 1.46 10.72
CA LYS A 75 8.60 1.02 11.26
C LYS A 75 7.57 2.16 11.42
N ASP A 76 8.00 3.41 11.46
CA ASP A 76 7.09 4.56 11.58
C ASP A 76 6.35 4.81 10.25
N GLY A 77 6.90 4.32 9.13
CA GLY A 77 6.26 4.33 7.82
C GLY A 77 5.25 3.20 7.68
N SER A 78 4.11 3.29 8.36
CA SER A 78 3.06 2.27 8.37
C SER A 78 1.76 2.76 7.73
N SER A 79 1.36 2.10 6.64
CA SER A 79 0.05 2.29 6.01
C SER A 79 -1.07 1.88 6.98
N VAL A 80 -0.92 0.74 7.66
CA VAL A 80 -1.91 0.19 8.60
C VAL A 80 -2.26 1.19 9.69
N ASN A 81 -1.26 1.82 10.31
CA ASN A 81 -1.48 2.78 11.40
C ASN A 81 -2.28 4.01 10.93
N GLN A 82 -2.09 4.45 9.70
CA GLN A 82 -2.82 5.58 9.15
C GLN A 82 -4.20 5.19 8.63
N LEU A 83 -4.36 3.99 8.08
CA LEU A 83 -5.64 3.46 7.63
C LEU A 83 -6.65 3.31 8.76
N HIS A 84 -6.21 3.01 9.99
CA HIS A 84 -7.08 3.03 11.18
C HIS A 84 -7.71 4.41 11.45
N ARG A 85 -7.11 5.49 10.93
CA ARG A 85 -7.60 6.87 11.06
C ARG A 85 -8.31 7.36 9.80
N ASN A 86 -8.26 6.59 8.72
CA ASN A 86 -8.90 6.96 7.45
C ASN A 86 -10.42 6.80 7.53
N HIS A 87 -11.14 7.88 7.25
CA HIS A 87 -12.61 7.88 7.13
C HIS A 87 -13.10 8.13 5.69
N ARG A 88 -12.18 8.39 4.75
CA ARG A 88 -12.52 8.62 3.35
C ARG A 88 -12.76 7.30 2.62
N PRO A 89 -13.65 7.30 1.62
CA PRO A 89 -13.82 6.15 0.74
C PRO A 89 -12.49 5.76 0.09
N MET A 90 -12.21 4.45 0.05
CA MET A 90 -10.96 3.92 -0.48
C MET A 90 -11.18 2.70 -1.34
N LEU A 91 -10.58 2.69 -2.53
CA LEU A 91 -10.51 1.54 -3.42
C LEU A 91 -9.12 0.91 -3.32
N PHE A 92 -9.09 -0.37 -2.99
CA PHE A 92 -7.89 -1.20 -2.94
C PHE A 92 -7.83 -2.07 -4.19
N ILE A 93 -6.70 -2.00 -4.90
CA ILE A 93 -6.42 -2.81 -6.08
C ILE A 93 -5.12 -3.56 -5.84
N HIS A 94 -5.04 -4.84 -6.26
CA HIS A 94 -3.80 -5.60 -6.13
C HIS A 94 -3.69 -6.71 -7.16
N GLY A 95 -2.47 -7.01 -7.58
CA GLY A 95 -2.18 -8.16 -8.41
C GLY A 95 -2.27 -9.46 -7.63
N GLY A 96 -3.04 -10.44 -8.11
CA GLY A 96 -3.17 -11.75 -7.45
C GLY A 96 -1.92 -12.64 -7.56
N ARG A 97 -0.93 -12.24 -8.37
CA ARG A 97 0.37 -12.90 -8.51
C ARG A 97 1.54 -11.97 -8.17
N ASP A 98 1.26 -10.95 -7.39
CA ASP A 98 2.28 -10.02 -6.92
C ASP A 98 3.21 -10.73 -5.93
N LYS A 99 4.50 -10.84 -6.31
CA LYS A 99 5.57 -11.41 -5.48
C LYS A 99 6.47 -10.34 -4.89
N PHE A 100 6.40 -9.13 -5.43
CA PHE A 100 7.18 -7.99 -4.97
C PHE A 100 6.52 -7.43 -3.70
N VAL A 101 5.30 -6.89 -3.81
CA VAL A 101 4.45 -6.61 -2.64
C VAL A 101 3.45 -7.76 -2.50
N PRO A 102 3.60 -8.65 -1.50
CA PRO A 102 2.76 -9.83 -1.41
C PRO A 102 1.27 -9.49 -1.34
N THR A 103 0.44 -10.18 -2.15
CA THR A 103 -1.01 -9.94 -2.21
C THR A 103 -1.69 -10.00 -0.82
N ARG A 104 -1.13 -10.75 0.16
CA ARG A 104 -1.66 -10.75 1.52
C ARG A 104 -1.69 -9.36 2.18
N MET A 105 -0.78 -8.46 1.79
CA MET A 105 -0.70 -7.13 2.40
C MET A 105 -1.92 -6.27 2.09
N VAL A 106 -2.56 -6.41 0.92
CA VAL A 106 -3.76 -5.64 0.61
C VAL A 106 -4.94 -6.02 1.51
N TYR A 107 -5.05 -7.28 1.92
CA TYR A 107 -6.11 -7.68 2.86
C TYR A 107 -5.91 -7.03 4.22
N THR A 108 -4.67 -7.00 4.73
CA THR A 108 -4.34 -6.32 5.99
C THR A 108 -4.67 -4.83 5.91
N ASN A 109 -4.28 -4.16 4.82
CA ASN A 109 -4.60 -2.75 4.58
C ASN A 109 -6.11 -2.50 4.47
N TYR A 110 -6.81 -3.37 3.74
CA TYR A 110 -8.25 -3.30 3.59
C TYR A 110 -8.96 -3.43 4.94
N GLU A 111 -8.59 -4.41 5.76
CA GLU A 111 -9.18 -4.62 7.08
C GLU A 111 -8.92 -3.45 8.04
N ALA A 112 -7.71 -2.87 8.01
CA ALA A 112 -7.35 -1.73 8.83
C ALA A 112 -8.18 -0.47 8.54
N THR A 113 -8.70 -0.33 7.32
CA THR A 113 -9.43 0.86 6.87
C THR A 113 -10.83 0.91 7.50
N LYS A 114 -11.14 2.00 8.19
CA LYS A 114 -12.46 2.20 8.84
C LYS A 114 -13.49 2.87 7.96
N GLY A 115 -13.08 3.62 6.95
CA GLY A 115 -13.95 4.27 5.98
C GLY A 115 -14.68 3.29 5.05
N LYS A 116 -15.52 3.81 4.16
CA LYS A 116 -16.11 3.02 3.07
C LYS A 116 -15.01 2.48 2.19
N LYS A 117 -15.05 1.19 1.86
CA LYS A 117 -13.96 0.52 1.18
C LYS A 117 -14.44 -0.48 0.16
N GLU A 118 -13.70 -0.59 -0.93
CA GLU A 118 -13.89 -1.59 -1.99
C GLU A 118 -12.56 -2.27 -2.29
N LEU A 119 -12.59 -3.54 -2.67
CA LEU A 119 -11.40 -4.34 -2.99
C LEU A 119 -11.58 -5.03 -4.34
N TRP A 120 -10.57 -4.94 -5.18
CA TRP A 120 -10.51 -5.71 -6.41
C TRP A 120 -9.12 -6.35 -6.60
N ILE A 121 -9.12 -7.67 -6.79
CA ILE A 121 -7.90 -8.44 -7.06
C ILE A 121 -7.81 -8.79 -8.54
N ALA A 122 -6.80 -8.28 -9.22
CA ALA A 122 -6.45 -8.63 -10.60
C ALA A 122 -5.75 -10.00 -10.62
N LYS A 123 -6.54 -11.09 -10.68
CA LYS A 123 -6.15 -12.49 -10.33
C LYS A 123 -4.81 -12.97 -10.89
N LYS A 124 -4.45 -12.60 -12.13
CA LYS A 124 -3.21 -13.05 -12.78
C LYS A 124 -2.15 -11.95 -12.92
N ALA A 125 -2.43 -10.73 -12.47
CA ALA A 125 -1.49 -9.63 -12.58
C ALA A 125 -0.33 -9.78 -11.59
N PRO A 126 0.92 -9.61 -12.04
CA PRO A 126 2.06 -9.39 -11.16
C PRO A 126 2.06 -7.94 -10.62
N HIS A 127 3.14 -7.56 -9.93
CA HIS A 127 3.31 -6.23 -9.34
C HIS A 127 3.10 -5.09 -10.35
N ALA A 128 2.31 -4.09 -9.94
CA ALA A 128 1.98 -2.87 -10.69
C ALA A 128 1.42 -3.10 -12.12
N ALA A 129 0.90 -4.32 -12.41
CA ALA A 129 0.42 -4.70 -13.72
C ALA A 129 -1.11 -4.93 -13.78
N SER A 130 -1.85 -4.51 -12.74
CA SER A 130 -3.30 -4.67 -12.68
C SER A 130 -3.99 -4.02 -13.89
N TYR A 131 -3.62 -2.78 -14.23
CA TYR A 131 -4.13 -2.08 -15.40
C TYR A 131 -3.69 -2.73 -16.72
N ALA A 132 -2.40 -3.03 -16.88
CA ALA A 132 -1.86 -3.61 -18.11
C ALA A 132 -2.50 -4.95 -18.46
N ASN A 133 -2.77 -5.79 -17.45
CA ASN A 133 -3.38 -7.11 -17.67
C ASN A 133 -4.90 -7.07 -17.82
N TYR A 134 -5.56 -6.07 -17.23
CA TYR A 134 -7.03 -5.98 -17.19
C TYR A 134 -7.55 -4.54 -17.40
N PRO A 135 -7.22 -3.85 -18.51
CA PRO A 135 -7.49 -2.41 -18.66
C PRO A 135 -8.98 -2.07 -18.57
N GLN A 136 -9.85 -2.90 -19.17
CA GLN A 136 -11.29 -2.67 -19.13
C GLN A 136 -11.89 -2.87 -17.74
N ALA A 137 -11.52 -3.96 -17.06
CA ALA A 137 -11.99 -4.25 -15.71
C ALA A 137 -11.47 -3.21 -14.71
N TYR A 138 -10.19 -2.86 -14.81
CA TYR A 138 -9.57 -1.81 -13.99
C TYR A 138 -10.33 -0.48 -14.10
N THR A 139 -10.50 -0.03 -15.34
CA THR A 139 -11.22 1.21 -15.64
C THR A 139 -12.67 1.16 -15.12
N LYS A 140 -13.35 0.01 -15.25
CA LYS A 140 -14.70 -0.18 -14.74
C LYS A 140 -14.76 -0.05 -13.21
N HIS A 141 -13.84 -0.72 -12.47
CA HIS A 141 -13.78 -0.64 -11.01
C HIS A 141 -13.52 0.78 -10.54
N VAL A 142 -12.51 1.45 -11.13
CA VAL A 142 -12.18 2.84 -10.80
C VAL A 142 -13.35 3.78 -11.09
N ARG A 143 -13.98 3.68 -12.26
CA ARG A 143 -15.13 4.52 -12.64
C ARG A 143 -16.30 4.30 -11.71
N ASN A 144 -16.67 3.06 -11.41
CA ASN A 144 -17.78 2.76 -10.52
C ASN A 144 -17.54 3.32 -9.11
N PHE A 145 -16.34 3.17 -8.60
CA PHE A 145 -15.95 3.71 -7.31
C PHE A 145 -16.03 5.24 -7.29
N LEU A 146 -15.48 5.90 -8.30
CA LEU A 146 -15.53 7.37 -8.39
C LEU A 146 -16.96 7.88 -8.51
N ASN A 147 -17.80 7.27 -9.36
CA ASN A 147 -19.20 7.65 -9.50
C ASN A 147 -20.01 7.49 -8.21
N LYS A 148 -19.60 6.58 -7.33
CA LYS A 148 -20.28 6.32 -6.06
C LYS A 148 -19.88 7.29 -4.95
N TYR A 149 -18.63 7.78 -4.97
CA TYR A 149 -18.06 8.50 -3.82
C TYR A 149 -17.53 9.90 -4.14
N VAL A 150 -17.43 10.29 -5.39
CA VAL A 150 -16.88 11.59 -5.81
C VAL A 150 -17.97 12.36 -6.57
N HIS A 151 -18.65 13.24 -5.85
CA HIS A 151 -19.66 14.16 -6.36
C HIS A 151 -19.20 15.61 -6.22
#